data_be33131046d69872cb6fda359299d414
#
_entry.id   be33131046d69872cb6fda359299d414
#
_cell.length_a   1.000
_cell.length_b   1.000
_cell.length_c   1.000
_cell.angle_alpha   90.00
_cell.angle_beta   90.00
_cell.angle_gamma   90.00
#
_symmetry.space_group_name_H-M   'P 1'
#
loop_
_entity.id
_entity.type
_entity.pdbx_description
1 polymer ?
#
loop_
_entity_poly.entity_id
_entity_poly.type
_entity_poly.pdbx_seq_one_letter_code
_entity_poly.pdbx_strand_id
1 'polypeptide(L)'
;AGPTSIHDHLRVNEPEYSGSLSAIKRLCLRLERAEGPRAIDVAIPVETGPGEVAQVDFGYAGKRYDPSRGVLRKSWVFVMTLCFSRRKYCELVFDQTVATWLRVHVQAFEHFGGAPKVIVPDNLKAAVVRAAFGVDEDPAIQRSYRELARHYGFQIDPAPPRSPQKKGKVEADVRYVKGNFLRTWESVDIVEDRKALQRWVAEVADQRVHSVTRRRPIELFEECERAALLPLPSSRYEQVVWRRARLHSDSHVQIDGGFYSAPWRFLHRELWVRVSAHAIAIFHEDQHLWTHARVPRGARSTVSEHLPEHRRDLRHRSREHWVERARRLGEHVERLVEVVFGSDDVLLTLRRVQAIVTHLESFPPSRADAAARRALFFECADYR
;
A
#
# COMPACT_ATOMS: atom_id res chain seq x y z
N ALA A 1 20.70 25.01 18.12
CA ALA A 1 21.60 23.85 18.20
C ALA A 1 21.29 23.05 19.47
N GLY A 2 21.32 21.70 19.41
CA GLY A 2 21.11 20.88 20.60
C GLY A 2 22.39 20.79 21.47
N PRO A 3 22.27 20.39 22.75
CA PRO A 3 23.43 20.33 23.66
C PRO A 3 24.60 19.50 23.15
N THR A 4 24.36 18.43 22.40
CA THR A 4 25.40 17.59 21.79
C THR A 4 26.16 18.37 20.70
N SER A 5 25.43 19.05 19.82
CA SER A 5 26.04 19.86 18.75
C SER A 5 26.87 21.04 19.31
N ILE A 6 26.38 21.65 20.41
CA ILE A 6 27.16 22.72 21.10
C ILE A 6 28.41 22.12 21.71
N HIS A 7 28.34 20.98 22.39
CA HIS A 7 29.50 20.32 22.96
C HIS A 7 30.54 19.94 21.91
N ASP A 8 30.12 19.36 20.80
CA ASP A 8 31.01 18.98 19.70
C ASP A 8 31.67 20.21 19.04
N HIS A 9 30.91 21.28 18.85
CA HIS A 9 31.44 22.55 18.35
C HIS A 9 32.51 23.14 19.28
N LEU A 10 32.27 23.17 20.58
CA LEU A 10 33.22 23.66 21.55
C LEU A 10 34.49 22.81 21.59
N ARG A 11 34.37 21.48 21.52
CA ARG A 11 35.56 20.59 21.49
C ARG A 11 36.43 20.78 20.27
N VAL A 12 35.86 21.17 19.14
CA VAL A 12 36.59 21.33 17.88
C VAL A 12 37.21 22.72 17.77
N ASN A 13 36.51 23.76 18.21
CA ASN A 13 36.88 25.14 17.93
C ASN A 13 37.52 25.86 19.14
N GLU A 14 37.41 25.30 20.35
CA GLU A 14 37.94 25.89 21.57
C GLU A 14 38.96 24.93 22.22
N PRO A 15 40.29 25.10 21.97
CA PRO A 15 41.31 24.15 22.43
C PRO A 15 41.40 24.00 23.96
N GLU A 16 40.99 25.00 24.70
CA GLU A 16 41.00 25.00 26.19
C GLU A 16 39.71 24.40 26.79
N TYR A 17 38.73 24.03 25.96
CA TYR A 17 37.47 23.49 26.44
C TYR A 17 37.61 22.05 26.93
N SER A 18 37.45 21.83 28.26
CA SER A 18 37.49 20.52 28.92
C SER A 18 36.15 20.06 29.50
N GLY A 19 35.08 20.78 29.18
CA GLY A 19 33.73 20.50 29.72
C GLY A 19 33.13 19.22 29.21
N SER A 20 32.37 18.51 30.06
CA SER A 20 31.63 17.29 29.68
C SER A 20 30.29 17.61 28.99
N LEU A 21 29.79 16.70 28.15
CA LEU A 21 28.46 16.79 27.55
C LEU A 21 27.35 16.94 28.61
N SER A 22 27.53 16.32 29.77
CA SER A 22 26.61 16.44 30.90
C SER A 22 26.59 17.85 31.51
N ALA A 23 27.74 18.55 31.52
CA ALA A 23 27.82 19.93 31.95
C ALA A 23 27.09 20.86 30.98
N ILE A 24 27.26 20.68 29.66
CA ILE A 24 26.54 21.44 28.64
C ILE A 24 25.03 21.19 28.73
N LYS A 25 24.59 19.94 28.89
CA LYS A 25 23.17 19.62 29.08
C LYS A 25 22.58 20.34 30.30
N ARG A 26 23.29 20.35 31.41
CA ARG A 26 22.87 21.08 32.62
C ARG A 26 22.83 22.60 32.41
N LEU A 27 23.81 23.14 31.70
CA LEU A 27 23.85 24.57 31.38
C LEU A 27 22.69 24.95 30.46
N CYS A 28 22.44 24.22 29.38
CA CYS A 28 21.30 24.47 28.49
C CYS A 28 19.97 24.43 29.25
N LEU A 29 19.75 23.41 30.09
CA LEU A 29 18.56 23.34 30.94
C LEU A 29 18.42 24.52 31.92
N ARG A 30 19.55 25.02 32.46
CA ARG A 30 19.55 26.19 33.33
C ARG A 30 19.19 27.47 32.59
N LEU A 31 19.75 27.66 31.39
CA LEU A 31 19.45 28.79 30.51
C LEU A 31 17.99 28.75 30.03
N GLU A 32 17.49 27.59 29.59
CA GLU A 32 16.07 27.41 29.23
C GLU A 32 15.11 27.77 30.41
N ARG A 33 15.49 27.38 31.63
CA ARG A 33 14.71 27.74 32.84
C ARG A 33 14.80 29.22 33.18
N ALA A 34 15.95 29.86 32.92
CA ALA A 34 16.17 31.30 33.18
C ALA A 34 15.44 32.17 32.14
N GLU A 35 15.31 31.72 30.90
CA GLU A 35 14.50 32.40 29.88
C GLU A 35 13.01 32.38 30.17
N GLY A 36 12.57 31.45 31.04
CA GLY A 36 11.17 31.29 31.39
C GLY A 36 10.30 30.69 30.29
N PRO A 37 9.00 30.48 30.51
CA PRO A 37 8.09 29.92 29.52
C PRO A 37 7.88 30.90 28.36
N ARG A 38 8.00 30.37 27.14
CA ARG A 38 7.72 31.13 25.91
C ARG A 38 6.25 30.98 25.51
N ALA A 39 5.70 31.93 24.77
CA ALA A 39 4.33 31.86 24.27
C ALA A 39 4.04 30.56 23.47
N ILE A 40 5.06 30.01 22.82
CA ILE A 40 4.98 28.74 22.08
C ILE A 40 4.82 27.52 23.01
N ASP A 41 5.21 27.66 24.30
CA ASP A 41 5.13 26.57 25.27
C ASP A 41 3.72 26.53 25.96
N VAL A 42 2.85 27.50 25.65
CA VAL A 42 1.47 27.54 26.15
C VAL A 42 0.61 26.56 25.40
N ALA A 43 0.23 25.46 26.05
CA ALA A 43 -0.70 24.47 25.49
C ALA A 43 -2.14 24.91 25.76
N ILE A 44 -2.87 25.33 24.74
CA ILE A 44 -4.30 25.59 24.83
C ILE A 44 -5.05 24.27 24.61
N PRO A 45 -5.81 23.75 25.58
CA PRO A 45 -6.61 22.56 25.38
C PRO A 45 -7.64 22.78 24.25
N VAL A 46 -7.53 22.01 23.16
CA VAL A 46 -8.57 22.03 22.14
C VAL A 46 -9.69 21.10 22.60
N GLU A 47 -10.82 21.69 22.98
CA GLU A 47 -12.05 20.95 23.22
C GLU A 47 -12.65 20.53 21.88
N THR A 48 -13.08 19.28 21.80
CA THR A 48 -13.72 18.70 20.61
C THR A 48 -15.08 18.17 21.00
N GLY A 49 -16.07 18.39 20.16
CA GLY A 49 -17.40 17.82 20.37
C GLY A 49 -17.43 16.30 20.19
N PRO A 50 -18.53 15.65 20.58
CA PRO A 50 -18.68 14.20 20.41
C PRO A 50 -18.64 13.81 18.92
N GLY A 51 -17.89 12.76 18.60
CA GLY A 51 -17.74 12.23 17.25
C GLY A 51 -16.97 13.12 16.27
N GLU A 52 -16.43 14.26 16.73
CA GLU A 52 -15.74 15.18 15.82
C GLU A 52 -14.35 14.70 15.45
N VAL A 53 -13.51 14.39 16.45
CA VAL A 53 -12.08 14.16 16.21
C VAL A 53 -11.62 12.86 16.86
N ALA A 54 -10.87 12.07 16.09
CA ALA A 54 -10.03 11.00 16.61
C ALA A 54 -8.57 11.27 16.31
N GLN A 55 -7.69 10.88 17.23
CA GLN A 55 -6.24 10.89 17.04
C GLN A 55 -5.72 9.47 16.90
N VAL A 56 -4.72 9.29 16.03
CA VAL A 56 -4.13 7.97 15.75
C VAL A 56 -2.61 8.03 15.82
N ASP A 57 -2.01 6.98 16.40
CA ASP A 57 -0.54 6.83 16.48
C ASP A 57 -0.13 5.35 16.55
N PHE A 58 1.15 5.09 16.24
CA PHE A 58 1.80 3.81 16.44
C PHE A 58 2.88 3.91 17.54
N GLY A 59 2.85 2.97 18.47
CA GLY A 59 3.92 2.79 19.45
C GLY A 59 4.67 1.48 19.24
N TYR A 60 6.00 1.50 19.34
CA TYR A 60 6.78 0.24 19.36
C TYR A 60 6.39 -0.61 20.55
N ALA A 61 6.01 -1.88 20.32
CA ALA A 61 5.49 -2.83 21.30
C ALA A 61 6.44 -4.00 21.62
N GLY A 62 7.69 -3.91 21.17
CA GLY A 62 8.66 -4.98 21.38
C GLY A 62 8.66 -6.02 20.26
N LYS A 63 9.19 -7.21 20.55
CA LYS A 63 9.17 -8.35 19.63
C LYS A 63 8.06 -9.32 20.05
N ARG A 64 7.36 -9.89 19.08
CA ARG A 64 6.31 -10.89 19.26
C ARG A 64 6.53 -12.05 18.29
N TYR A 65 6.14 -13.24 18.72
CA TYR A 65 6.17 -14.42 17.86
C TYR A 65 5.09 -14.33 16.78
N ASP A 66 5.50 -14.56 15.54
CA ASP A 66 4.63 -14.64 14.37
C ASP A 66 4.42 -16.12 14.02
N PRO A 67 3.28 -16.71 14.40
CA PRO A 67 3.02 -18.12 14.15
C PRO A 67 2.95 -18.47 12.66
N SER A 68 2.61 -17.49 11.79
CA SER A 68 2.57 -17.70 10.34
C SER A 68 3.96 -17.85 9.71
N ARG A 69 4.99 -17.32 10.37
CA ARG A 69 6.39 -17.35 9.90
C ARG A 69 7.33 -18.14 10.81
N GLY A 70 6.87 -18.53 11.99
CA GLY A 70 7.67 -19.26 12.98
C GLY A 70 8.84 -18.46 13.58
N VAL A 71 8.77 -17.11 13.59
CA VAL A 71 9.88 -16.26 14.03
C VAL A 71 9.41 -15.09 14.89
N LEU A 72 10.33 -14.59 15.74
CA LEU A 72 10.12 -13.35 16.49
C LEU A 72 10.31 -12.15 15.60
N ARG A 73 9.29 -11.27 15.52
CA ARG A 73 9.30 -10.05 14.73
C ARG A 73 9.08 -8.82 15.62
N LYS A 74 9.59 -7.68 15.16
CA LYS A 74 9.22 -6.38 15.73
C LYS A 74 7.72 -6.19 15.58
N SER A 75 7.10 -5.66 16.63
CA SER A 75 5.66 -5.36 16.65
C SER A 75 5.42 -3.92 17.07
N TRP A 76 4.28 -3.40 16.68
CA TRP A 76 3.79 -2.08 17.05
C TRP A 76 2.37 -2.18 17.56
N VAL A 77 1.99 -1.27 18.45
CA VAL A 77 0.60 -1.08 18.84
C VAL A 77 0.05 0.15 18.09
N PHE A 78 -1.02 -0.05 17.35
CA PHE A 78 -1.84 1.02 16.82
C PHE A 78 -2.82 1.46 17.90
N VAL A 79 -2.98 2.76 18.07
CA VAL A 79 -3.95 3.36 19.01
C VAL A 79 -4.74 4.40 18.25
N MET A 80 -6.07 4.27 18.25
CA MET A 80 -7.01 5.31 17.84
C MET A 80 -7.82 5.72 19.05
N THR A 81 -7.81 7.02 19.38
CA THR A 81 -8.53 7.57 20.54
C THR A 81 -9.53 8.61 20.07
N LEU A 82 -10.80 8.44 20.43
CA LEU A 82 -11.84 9.45 20.25
C LEU A 82 -11.57 10.60 21.23
N CYS A 83 -11.48 11.83 20.74
CA CYS A 83 -11.00 12.97 21.52
C CYS A 83 -11.98 13.46 22.57
N PHE A 84 -13.27 13.18 22.46
CA PHE A 84 -14.30 13.56 23.42
C PHE A 84 -14.39 12.56 24.58
N SER A 85 -14.81 11.33 24.33
CA SER A 85 -14.99 10.31 25.38
C SER A 85 -13.68 9.74 25.93
N ARG A 86 -12.58 9.83 25.19
CA ARG A 86 -11.31 9.14 25.44
C ARG A 86 -11.38 7.63 25.25
N ARG A 87 -12.46 7.13 24.64
CA ARG A 87 -12.54 5.74 24.23
C ARG A 87 -11.50 5.42 23.16
N LYS A 88 -10.92 4.25 23.25
CA LYS A 88 -9.81 3.88 22.36
C LYS A 88 -9.98 2.51 21.74
N TYR A 89 -9.41 2.38 20.53
CA TYR A 89 -9.16 1.11 19.88
C TYR A 89 -7.67 0.88 19.84
N CYS A 90 -7.22 -0.33 20.18
CA CYS A 90 -5.81 -0.72 20.17
C CYS A 90 -5.64 -2.03 19.41
N GLU A 91 -4.60 -2.13 18.56
CA GLU A 91 -4.31 -3.35 17.81
C GLU A 91 -2.80 -3.58 17.70
N LEU A 92 -2.33 -4.81 17.93
CA LEU A 92 -0.94 -5.18 17.72
C LEU A 92 -0.71 -5.61 16.27
N VAL A 93 0.33 -5.06 15.66
CA VAL A 93 0.68 -5.31 14.25
C VAL A 93 2.17 -5.59 14.08
N PHE A 94 2.54 -6.31 13.00
CA PHE A 94 3.94 -6.60 12.69
C PHE A 94 4.60 -5.61 11.74
N ASP A 95 3.85 -4.69 11.17
CA ASP A 95 4.35 -3.68 10.25
C ASP A 95 3.47 -2.42 10.27
N GLN A 96 4.00 -1.38 9.64
CA GLN A 96 3.33 -0.09 9.49
C GLN A 96 3.13 0.21 8.00
N THR A 97 2.79 -0.82 7.20
CA THR A 97 2.50 -0.66 5.77
C THR A 97 1.17 0.06 5.54
N VAL A 98 0.98 0.59 4.32
CA VAL A 98 -0.30 1.20 3.92
C VAL A 98 -1.46 0.23 4.12
N ALA A 99 -1.25 -1.04 3.74
CA ALA A 99 -2.25 -2.08 3.90
C ALA A 99 -2.65 -2.28 5.37
N THR A 100 -1.67 -2.34 6.27
CA THR A 100 -1.91 -2.43 7.72
C THR A 100 -2.60 -1.18 8.25
N TRP A 101 -2.16 0.02 7.82
CA TRP A 101 -2.77 1.31 8.20
C TRP A 101 -4.27 1.35 7.86
N LEU A 102 -4.62 1.03 6.60
CA LEU A 102 -6.02 1.01 6.17
C LEU A 102 -6.84 -0.04 6.94
N ARG A 103 -6.29 -1.23 7.14
CA ARG A 103 -6.96 -2.32 7.87
C ARG A 103 -7.30 -1.94 9.31
N VAL A 104 -6.34 -1.38 10.05
CA VAL A 104 -6.57 -1.03 11.47
C VAL A 104 -7.55 0.13 11.64
N HIS A 105 -7.66 1.06 10.66
CA HIS A 105 -8.71 2.08 10.64
C HIS A 105 -10.10 1.47 10.47
N VAL A 106 -10.25 0.56 9.49
CA VAL A 106 -11.51 -0.16 9.27
C VAL A 106 -11.95 -0.88 10.55
N GLN A 107 -11.04 -1.62 11.18
CA GLN A 107 -11.32 -2.33 12.43
C GLN A 107 -11.69 -1.39 13.59
N ALA A 108 -11.02 -0.23 13.67
CA ALA A 108 -11.37 0.78 14.68
C ALA A 108 -12.79 1.36 14.47
N PHE A 109 -13.17 1.63 13.21
CA PHE A 109 -14.52 2.12 12.91
C PHE A 109 -15.58 1.05 13.21
N GLU A 110 -15.31 -0.21 12.90
CA GLU A 110 -16.16 -1.34 13.27
C GLU A 110 -16.30 -1.49 14.79
N HIS A 111 -15.19 -1.32 15.53
CA HIS A 111 -15.19 -1.35 17.01
C HIS A 111 -16.03 -0.23 17.62
N PHE A 112 -15.96 0.99 17.07
CA PHE A 112 -16.77 2.13 17.54
C PHE A 112 -18.21 2.09 17.02
N GLY A 113 -18.50 1.32 15.97
CA GLY A 113 -19.80 1.30 15.30
C GLY A 113 -20.03 2.54 14.42
N GLY A 114 -18.98 3.28 14.06
CA GLY A 114 -19.02 4.49 13.25
C GLY A 114 -17.65 5.09 13.07
N ALA A 115 -17.54 6.13 12.23
CA ALA A 115 -16.29 6.85 11.99
C ALA A 115 -16.37 8.28 12.58
N PRO A 116 -15.26 8.83 13.13
CA PRO A 116 -15.20 10.22 13.52
C PRO A 116 -15.22 11.12 12.28
N LYS A 117 -15.65 12.40 12.42
CA LYS A 117 -15.66 13.34 11.30
C LYS A 117 -14.26 13.71 10.82
N VAL A 118 -13.29 13.78 11.73
CA VAL A 118 -11.91 14.15 11.43
C VAL A 118 -10.95 13.16 12.10
N ILE A 119 -9.95 12.71 11.37
CA ILE A 119 -8.84 11.92 11.89
C ILE A 119 -7.56 12.75 11.83
N VAL A 120 -6.88 12.86 12.97
CA VAL A 120 -5.60 13.53 13.14
C VAL A 120 -4.51 12.47 13.35
N PRO A 121 -3.70 12.17 12.35
CA PRO A 121 -2.53 11.31 12.52
C PRO A 121 -1.44 12.07 13.31
N ASP A 122 -0.99 11.49 14.43
CA ASP A 122 -0.08 12.23 15.34
C ASP A 122 1.39 12.07 14.95
N ASN A 123 1.84 11.09 14.32
CA ASN A 123 3.29 10.94 14.14
C ASN A 123 3.72 10.82 12.67
N LEU A 124 4.17 11.97 12.12
CA LEU A 124 4.90 12.06 10.84
C LEU A 124 6.21 11.22 10.80
N LYS A 125 6.57 10.50 11.87
CA LYS A 125 7.77 9.64 11.92
C LYS A 125 7.53 8.21 11.45
N ALA A 126 6.29 7.71 11.47
CA ALA A 126 5.99 6.45 10.80
C ALA A 126 6.08 6.66 9.29
N ALA A 127 6.81 5.79 8.57
CA ALA A 127 7.05 5.93 7.13
C ALA A 127 5.74 6.08 6.33
N VAL A 128 4.65 5.46 6.79
CA VAL A 128 3.31 5.55 6.19
C VAL A 128 2.68 6.93 6.38
N VAL A 129 2.84 7.53 7.57
CA VAL A 129 2.25 8.84 7.86
C VAL A 129 3.05 9.95 7.19
N ARG A 130 4.38 9.86 7.15
CA ARG A 130 5.21 10.76 6.35
C ARG A 130 4.79 10.73 4.90
N ALA A 131 4.73 9.53 4.33
CA ALA A 131 4.36 9.32 2.96
C ALA A 131 2.92 9.74 2.64
N ALA A 132 2.03 9.87 3.63
CA ALA A 132 0.66 10.35 3.40
C ALA A 132 0.54 11.89 3.36
N PHE A 133 1.52 12.65 3.90
CA PHE A 133 1.32 14.08 4.18
C PHE A 133 2.51 15.01 3.88
N GLY A 134 3.67 14.52 3.43
CA GLY A 134 4.83 15.34 3.09
C GLY A 134 4.78 15.95 1.69
N VAL A 135 5.52 17.04 1.49
CA VAL A 135 5.57 17.77 0.20
C VAL A 135 6.41 16.99 -0.84
N ASP A 136 7.28 16.06 -0.38
CA ASP A 136 8.18 15.25 -1.22
C ASP A 136 7.76 13.77 -1.32
N GLU A 137 6.48 13.41 -1.02
CA GLU A 137 6.14 12.04 -0.65
C GLU A 137 5.24 11.32 -1.64
N ASP A 138 5.26 9.98 -1.59
CA ASP A 138 4.63 9.08 -2.54
C ASP A 138 3.12 9.34 -2.69
N PRO A 139 2.68 9.96 -3.79
CA PRO A 139 1.27 10.28 -4.02
C PRO A 139 0.35 9.03 -3.99
N ALA A 140 0.91 7.82 -4.08
CA ALA A 140 0.16 6.57 -4.04
C ALA A 140 -0.46 6.30 -2.66
N ILE A 141 0.26 6.64 -1.60
CA ILE A 141 -0.21 6.47 -0.23
C ILE A 141 -1.31 7.48 0.08
N GLN A 142 -1.15 8.72 -0.38
CA GLN A 142 -2.20 9.74 -0.27
C GLN A 142 -3.49 9.30 -0.97
N ARG A 143 -3.40 8.72 -2.16
CA ARG A 143 -4.58 8.20 -2.89
C ARG A 143 -5.28 7.08 -2.12
N SER A 144 -4.53 6.12 -1.57
CA SER A 144 -5.11 5.00 -0.80
C SER A 144 -5.86 5.48 0.45
N TYR A 145 -5.27 6.41 1.20
CA TYR A 145 -5.90 6.92 2.43
C TYR A 145 -7.07 7.85 2.13
N ARG A 146 -6.99 8.67 1.07
CA ARG A 146 -8.11 9.50 0.61
C ARG A 146 -9.30 8.66 0.13
N GLU A 147 -9.05 7.49 -0.48
CA GLU A 147 -10.11 6.56 -0.89
C GLU A 147 -10.83 5.99 0.34
N LEU A 148 -10.08 5.58 1.38
CA LEU A 148 -10.67 5.18 2.66
C LEU A 148 -11.50 6.32 3.28
N ALA A 149 -10.97 7.54 3.29
CA ALA A 149 -11.63 8.71 3.84
C ALA A 149 -12.96 9.02 3.12
N ARG A 150 -12.98 8.92 1.80
CA ARG A 150 -14.20 9.07 1.00
C ARG A 150 -15.24 7.99 1.30
N HIS A 151 -14.78 6.74 1.47
CA HIS A 151 -15.67 5.61 1.75
C HIS A 151 -16.40 5.76 3.09
N TYR A 152 -15.72 6.22 4.14
CA TYR A 152 -16.29 6.41 5.48
C TYR A 152 -16.77 7.84 5.74
N GLY A 153 -16.51 8.79 4.84
CA GLY A 153 -16.96 10.19 4.93
C GLY A 153 -16.15 11.07 5.90
N PHE A 154 -14.98 10.63 6.39
CA PHE A 154 -14.17 11.41 7.30
C PHE A 154 -13.16 12.31 6.57
N GLN A 155 -12.75 13.38 7.26
CA GLN A 155 -11.68 14.26 6.82
C GLN A 155 -10.35 13.87 7.47
N ILE A 156 -9.26 14.08 6.75
CA ILE A 156 -7.90 13.87 7.21
C ILE A 156 -7.31 15.24 7.51
N ASP A 157 -7.00 15.52 8.79
CA ASP A 157 -6.33 16.76 9.23
C ASP A 157 -4.95 16.40 9.81
N PRO A 158 -3.87 16.44 9.01
CA PRO A 158 -2.53 16.17 9.52
C PRO A 158 -2.14 17.27 10.51
N ALA A 159 -1.72 16.87 11.71
CA ALA A 159 -1.22 17.82 12.71
C ALA A 159 -0.04 18.62 12.13
N PRO A 160 -0.06 19.96 12.15
CA PRO A 160 1.05 20.77 11.63
C PRO A 160 2.36 20.38 12.32
N PRO A 161 3.49 20.30 11.57
CA PRO A 161 4.79 20.08 12.19
C PRO A 161 5.04 21.18 13.25
N ARG A 162 5.50 20.78 14.44
CA ARG A 162 5.80 21.65 15.58
C ARG A 162 4.61 22.28 16.34
N SER A 163 3.42 21.69 16.26
CA SER A 163 2.29 22.09 17.12
C SER A 163 2.09 21.08 18.27
N PRO A 164 2.84 21.18 19.39
CA PRO A 164 2.76 20.22 20.50
C PRO A 164 1.39 20.21 21.16
N GLN A 165 0.62 21.27 20.99
CA GLN A 165 -0.70 21.46 21.61
C GLN A 165 -1.79 20.53 21.05
N LYS A 166 -1.69 20.14 19.77
CA LYS A 166 -2.61 19.17 19.14
C LYS A 166 -2.23 17.71 19.40
N LYS A 167 -1.01 17.44 19.93
CA LYS A 167 -0.37 16.12 19.99
C LYS A 167 -0.49 15.38 21.31
N GLY A 168 -0.79 16.05 22.40
CA GLY A 168 -0.64 15.51 23.76
C GLY A 168 -1.55 14.33 24.10
N LYS A 169 -2.65 14.14 23.38
CA LYS A 169 -3.67 13.15 23.77
C LYS A 169 -3.24 11.72 23.40
N VAL A 170 -2.93 11.45 22.14
CA VAL A 170 -2.61 10.08 21.70
C VAL A 170 -1.20 9.63 22.11
N GLU A 171 -0.20 10.54 22.19
CA GLU A 171 1.11 10.19 22.77
C GLU A 171 0.98 9.72 24.23
N ALA A 172 0.12 10.38 25.01
CA ALA A 172 -0.20 9.96 26.36
C ALA A 172 -0.88 8.58 26.37
N ASP A 173 -1.78 8.32 25.41
CA ASP A 173 -2.49 7.04 25.30
C ASP A 173 -1.58 5.90 24.85
N VAL A 174 -0.69 6.12 23.89
CA VAL A 174 0.34 5.13 23.54
C VAL A 174 1.24 4.82 24.74
N ARG A 175 1.65 5.84 25.49
CA ARG A 175 2.44 5.68 26.73
C ARG A 175 1.65 4.92 27.79
N TYR A 176 0.35 5.18 27.93
CA TYR A 176 -0.54 4.50 28.84
C TYR A 176 -0.66 3.01 28.51
N VAL A 177 -0.91 2.66 27.24
CA VAL A 177 -0.97 1.26 26.78
C VAL A 177 0.37 0.56 27.01
N LYS A 178 1.49 1.20 26.68
CA LYS A 178 2.83 0.64 26.91
C LYS A 178 3.15 0.41 28.38
N GLY A 179 2.83 1.35 29.22
CA GLY A 179 3.13 1.31 30.65
C GLY A 179 2.24 0.37 31.46
N ASN A 180 0.96 0.24 31.08
CA ASN A 180 -0.02 -0.51 31.87
C ASN A 180 -0.40 -1.88 31.30
N PHE A 181 -0.26 -2.08 29.97
CA PHE A 181 -0.51 -3.37 29.34
C PHE A 181 0.78 -4.04 28.89
N LEU A 182 1.52 -3.44 27.94
CA LEU A 182 2.65 -4.12 27.30
C LEU A 182 3.81 -4.43 28.28
N ARG A 183 3.97 -3.61 29.32
CA ARG A 183 5.02 -3.80 30.33
C ARG A 183 4.74 -4.94 31.30
N THR A 184 3.47 -5.22 31.55
CA THR A 184 3.01 -6.23 32.53
C THR A 184 2.60 -7.53 31.87
N TRP A 185 2.49 -7.56 30.55
CA TRP A 185 2.08 -8.75 29.78
C TRP A 185 3.29 -9.54 29.32
N GLU A 186 3.44 -10.76 29.81
CA GLU A 186 4.61 -11.62 29.57
C GLU A 186 4.48 -12.49 28.32
N SER A 187 3.28 -12.65 27.75
CA SER A 187 3.09 -13.40 26.51
C SER A 187 3.85 -12.72 25.36
N VAL A 188 4.35 -13.54 24.45
CA VAL A 188 5.04 -13.10 23.24
C VAL A 188 4.32 -13.52 21.95
N ASP A 189 3.23 -14.31 22.07
CA ASP A 189 2.40 -14.70 20.93
C ASP A 189 1.44 -13.55 20.56
N ILE A 190 1.54 -13.03 19.33
CA ILE A 190 0.72 -11.90 18.90
C ILE A 190 -0.77 -12.21 18.87
N VAL A 191 -1.17 -13.45 18.65
CA VAL A 191 -2.60 -13.83 18.59
C VAL A 191 -3.22 -13.73 19.98
N GLU A 192 -2.55 -14.30 20.97
CA GLU A 192 -2.99 -14.21 22.37
C GLU A 192 -2.91 -12.78 22.90
N ASP A 193 -1.82 -12.07 22.56
CA ASP A 193 -1.64 -10.68 22.98
C ASP A 193 -2.72 -9.75 22.40
N ARG A 194 -3.19 -9.95 21.17
CA ARG A 194 -4.30 -9.19 20.58
C ARG A 194 -5.59 -9.39 21.35
N LYS A 195 -5.94 -10.64 21.66
CA LYS A 195 -7.14 -10.96 22.46
C LYS A 195 -7.07 -10.34 23.85
N ALA A 196 -5.93 -10.47 24.50
CA ALA A 196 -5.70 -9.87 25.82
C ALA A 196 -5.74 -8.35 25.80
N LEU A 197 -5.17 -7.70 24.77
CA LEU A 197 -5.21 -6.25 24.59
C LEU A 197 -6.65 -5.75 24.42
N GLN A 198 -7.46 -6.42 23.58
CA GLN A 198 -8.87 -6.07 23.40
C GLN A 198 -9.66 -6.20 24.70
N ARG A 199 -9.46 -7.28 25.46
CA ARG A 199 -10.07 -7.48 26.77
C ARG A 199 -9.63 -6.39 27.73
N TRP A 200 -8.35 -6.10 27.83
CA TRP A 200 -7.81 -5.06 28.72
C TRP A 200 -8.37 -3.66 28.37
N VAL A 201 -8.53 -3.35 27.08
CA VAL A 201 -9.18 -2.09 26.66
C VAL A 201 -10.61 -2.03 27.17
N ALA A 202 -11.41 -3.08 26.99
CA ALA A 202 -12.81 -3.10 27.37
C ALA A 202 -13.04 -3.09 28.90
N GLU A 203 -12.24 -3.89 29.62
CA GLU A 203 -12.44 -4.11 31.06
C GLU A 203 -11.67 -3.11 31.95
N VAL A 204 -10.57 -2.55 31.45
CA VAL A 204 -9.70 -1.65 32.24
C VAL A 204 -9.68 -0.23 31.68
N ALA A 205 -9.27 -0.06 30.42
CA ALA A 205 -9.05 1.27 29.88
C ALA A 205 -10.36 2.06 29.68
N ASP A 206 -11.43 1.40 29.21
CA ASP A 206 -12.74 2.01 29.00
C ASP A 206 -13.52 2.20 30.31
N GLN A 207 -13.23 1.44 31.37
CA GLN A 207 -13.90 1.49 32.67
C GLN A 207 -13.23 2.43 33.69
N ARG A 208 -11.97 2.79 33.47
CA ARG A 208 -11.24 3.66 34.36
C ARG A 208 -11.74 5.10 34.26
N VAL A 209 -12.03 5.77 35.39
CA VAL A 209 -12.35 7.20 35.43
C VAL A 209 -11.16 8.01 34.89
N HIS A 210 -11.38 8.70 33.77
CA HIS A 210 -10.35 9.48 33.11
C HIS A 210 -10.07 10.78 33.86
N SER A 211 -8.80 11.14 34.07
CA SER A 211 -8.38 12.24 34.90
C SER A 211 -8.91 13.63 34.44
N VAL A 212 -9.06 13.81 33.12
CA VAL A 212 -9.53 15.09 32.54
C VAL A 212 -11.06 15.15 32.49
N THR A 213 -11.71 14.13 31.92
CA THR A 213 -13.18 14.09 31.76
C THR A 213 -13.92 13.79 33.06
N ARG A 214 -13.21 13.25 34.07
CA ARG A 214 -13.77 12.78 35.36
C ARG A 214 -14.88 11.77 35.23
N ARG A 215 -15.00 11.13 34.06
CA ARG A 215 -15.98 10.10 33.75
C ARG A 215 -15.30 8.89 33.12
N ARG A 216 -16.00 7.76 33.06
CA ARG A 216 -15.53 6.56 32.33
C ARG A 216 -15.66 6.78 30.83
N PRO A 217 -14.65 6.43 30.03
CA PRO A 217 -14.73 6.56 28.58
C PRO A 217 -15.94 5.89 27.94
N ILE A 218 -16.30 4.70 28.41
CA ILE A 218 -17.46 3.97 27.91
C ILE A 218 -18.78 4.70 28.16
N GLU A 219 -18.96 5.31 29.32
CA GLU A 219 -20.19 6.06 29.67
C GLU A 219 -20.37 7.28 28.74
N LEU A 220 -19.33 8.11 28.61
CA LEU A 220 -19.37 9.26 27.70
C LEU A 220 -19.59 8.87 26.26
N PHE A 221 -19.00 7.74 25.86
CA PHE A 221 -19.17 7.23 24.52
C PHE A 221 -20.63 6.81 24.26
N GLU A 222 -21.21 6.00 25.13
CA GLU A 222 -22.57 5.49 24.93
C GLU A 222 -23.63 6.60 25.02
N GLU A 223 -23.44 7.54 25.94
CA GLU A 223 -24.40 8.63 26.18
C GLU A 223 -24.37 9.69 25.06
N CYS A 224 -23.18 10.04 24.54
CA CYS A 224 -23.04 11.22 23.71
C CYS A 224 -22.35 10.93 22.35
N GLU A 225 -21.29 10.14 22.34
CA GLU A 225 -20.38 10.11 21.18
C GLU A 225 -20.79 9.08 20.12
N ARG A 226 -21.33 7.93 20.53
CA ARG A 226 -21.79 6.89 19.60
C ARG A 226 -22.76 7.42 18.54
N ALA A 227 -23.77 8.17 18.98
CA ALA A 227 -24.79 8.72 18.09
C ALA A 227 -24.26 9.86 17.18
N ALA A 228 -23.12 10.47 17.55
CA ALA A 228 -22.52 11.58 16.82
C ALA A 228 -21.47 11.13 15.77
N LEU A 229 -21.09 9.85 15.79
CA LEU A 229 -20.22 9.28 14.76
C LEU A 229 -20.92 9.22 13.41
N LEU A 230 -20.14 9.30 12.33
CA LEU A 230 -20.62 9.02 10.98
C LEU A 230 -21.02 7.54 10.89
N PRO A 231 -22.18 7.20 10.30
CA PRO A 231 -22.64 5.83 10.19
C PRO A 231 -21.68 5.02 9.31
N LEU A 232 -21.53 3.74 9.63
CA LEU A 232 -20.79 2.82 8.77
C LEU A 232 -21.48 2.67 7.41
N PRO A 233 -20.74 2.66 6.30
CA PRO A 233 -21.29 2.37 4.98
C PRO A 233 -21.95 0.98 4.95
N SER A 234 -22.92 0.79 4.05
CA SER A 234 -23.60 -0.49 3.83
C SER A 234 -22.67 -1.61 3.35
N SER A 235 -21.58 -1.25 2.67
CA SER A 235 -20.55 -2.18 2.24
C SER A 235 -19.27 -1.94 3.03
N ARG A 236 -18.65 -3.03 3.47
CA ARG A 236 -17.31 -2.97 4.09
C ARG A 236 -16.29 -2.44 3.08
N TYR A 237 -15.36 -1.60 3.53
CA TYR A 237 -14.28 -1.11 2.68
C TYR A 237 -13.45 -2.28 2.14
N GLU A 238 -13.41 -2.41 0.82
CA GLU A 238 -12.45 -3.30 0.17
C GLU A 238 -11.07 -2.67 0.21
N GLN A 239 -10.12 -3.39 0.79
CA GLN A 239 -8.77 -2.88 0.93
C GLN A 239 -8.13 -2.63 -0.43
N VAL A 240 -7.86 -1.37 -0.71
CA VAL A 240 -7.25 -0.91 -1.95
C VAL A 240 -5.92 -0.24 -1.67
N VAL A 241 -4.93 -0.57 -2.46
CA VAL A 241 -3.62 0.07 -2.42
C VAL A 241 -3.30 0.65 -3.78
N TRP A 242 -3.01 1.94 -3.83
CA TRP A 242 -2.53 2.59 -5.03
C TRP A 242 -1.01 2.45 -5.12
N ARG A 243 -0.53 2.15 -6.32
CA ARG A 243 0.90 2.04 -6.64
C ARG A 243 1.21 2.76 -7.93
N ARG A 244 2.47 3.11 -8.13
CA ARG A 244 2.99 3.50 -9.44
C ARG A 244 3.70 2.30 -10.05
N ALA A 245 3.51 2.12 -11.35
CA ALA A 245 4.21 1.10 -12.12
C ALA A 245 4.53 1.64 -13.51
N ARG A 246 5.74 1.37 -13.97
CA ARG A 246 6.17 1.73 -15.32
C ARG A 246 5.63 0.74 -16.33
N LEU A 247 5.06 1.23 -17.43
CA LEU A 247 4.67 0.38 -18.55
C LEU A 247 5.93 -0.03 -19.33
N HIS A 248 6.21 -1.33 -19.36
CA HIS A 248 7.35 -1.90 -20.04
C HIS A 248 7.13 -1.98 -21.56
N SER A 249 8.22 -2.27 -22.32
CA SER A 249 8.21 -2.38 -23.79
C SER A 249 7.29 -3.48 -24.33
N ASP A 250 6.89 -4.44 -23.48
CA ASP A 250 5.92 -5.48 -23.80
C ASP A 250 4.47 -5.08 -23.53
N SER A 251 4.22 -3.79 -23.31
CA SER A 251 2.91 -3.21 -22.97
C SER A 251 2.29 -3.75 -21.67
N HIS A 252 3.11 -4.16 -20.69
CA HIS A 252 2.62 -4.62 -19.38
C HIS A 252 3.23 -3.82 -18.23
N VAL A 253 2.43 -3.64 -17.19
CA VAL A 253 2.89 -3.29 -15.84
C VAL A 253 3.01 -4.56 -15.01
N GLN A 254 3.99 -4.62 -14.12
CA GLN A 254 4.16 -5.74 -13.20
C GLN A 254 3.66 -5.35 -11.80
N ILE A 255 2.68 -6.10 -11.29
CA ILE A 255 2.12 -5.91 -9.94
C ILE A 255 2.05 -7.26 -9.23
N ASP A 256 2.67 -7.36 -8.04
CA ASP A 256 2.73 -8.57 -7.19
C ASP A 256 3.20 -9.82 -7.95
N GLY A 257 4.01 -9.62 -9.00
CA GLY A 257 4.53 -10.67 -9.88
C GLY A 257 3.59 -11.12 -11.00
N GLY A 258 2.38 -10.58 -11.10
CA GLY A 258 1.51 -10.69 -12.29
C GLY A 258 1.77 -9.58 -13.29
N PHE A 259 1.46 -9.82 -14.57
CA PHE A 259 1.67 -8.86 -15.65
C PHE A 259 0.32 -8.46 -16.26
N TYR A 260 0.08 -7.15 -16.38
CA TYR A 260 -1.20 -6.58 -16.81
C TYR A 260 -0.98 -5.58 -17.93
N SER A 261 -1.66 -5.77 -19.06
CA SER A 261 -1.42 -4.91 -20.21
C SER A 261 -2.12 -3.56 -20.08
N ALA A 262 -1.49 -2.53 -20.65
CA ALA A 262 -2.09 -1.21 -20.85
C ALA A 262 -1.82 -0.75 -22.29
N PRO A 263 -2.59 0.23 -22.82
CA PRO A 263 -2.42 0.68 -24.19
C PRO A 263 -0.98 1.11 -24.49
N TRP A 264 -0.40 0.57 -25.57
CA TRP A 264 0.99 0.76 -25.99
C TRP A 264 1.41 2.23 -26.14
N ARG A 265 0.47 3.15 -26.39
CA ARG A 265 0.73 4.59 -26.46
C ARG A 265 1.27 5.19 -25.16
N PHE A 266 1.17 4.46 -24.04
CA PHE A 266 1.72 4.85 -22.74
C PHE A 266 3.04 4.14 -22.41
N LEU A 267 3.70 3.52 -23.39
CA LEU A 267 5.00 2.85 -23.18
C LEU A 267 5.99 3.77 -22.46
N HIS A 268 6.71 3.17 -21.51
CA HIS A 268 7.72 3.81 -20.68
C HIS A 268 7.22 4.90 -19.73
N ARG A 269 5.92 5.21 -19.71
CA ARG A 269 5.32 6.11 -18.73
C ARG A 269 5.05 5.40 -17.41
N GLU A 270 5.06 6.16 -16.33
CA GLU A 270 4.53 5.72 -15.05
C GLU A 270 3.01 5.82 -15.04
N LEU A 271 2.37 4.72 -14.72
CA LEU A 271 0.91 4.61 -14.62
C LEU A 271 0.51 4.42 -13.16
N TRP A 272 -0.66 4.90 -12.81
CA TRP A 272 -1.29 4.62 -11.55
C TRP A 272 -1.99 3.27 -11.61
N VAL A 273 -1.80 2.46 -10.58
CA VAL A 273 -2.41 1.14 -10.47
C VAL A 273 -3.14 1.03 -9.14
N ARG A 274 -4.45 0.85 -9.22
CA ARG A 274 -5.32 0.56 -8.09
C ARG A 274 -5.39 -0.95 -7.91
N VAL A 275 -4.83 -1.44 -6.81
CA VAL A 275 -4.72 -2.86 -6.49
C VAL A 275 -5.77 -3.20 -5.44
N SER A 276 -6.73 -4.06 -5.79
CA SER A 276 -7.68 -4.66 -4.86
C SER A 276 -7.44 -6.16 -4.71
N ALA A 277 -8.27 -6.84 -3.92
CA ALA A 277 -8.15 -8.30 -3.73
C ALA A 277 -8.35 -9.08 -5.04
N HIS A 278 -9.24 -8.61 -5.91
CA HIS A 278 -9.70 -9.35 -7.09
C HIS A 278 -9.37 -8.67 -8.41
N ALA A 279 -9.04 -7.39 -8.40
CA ALA A 279 -8.88 -6.59 -9.60
C ALA A 279 -7.65 -5.68 -9.56
N ILE A 280 -7.11 -5.42 -10.75
CA ILE A 280 -6.05 -4.45 -11.00
C ILE A 280 -6.58 -3.43 -12.01
N ALA A 281 -6.85 -2.21 -11.55
CA ALA A 281 -7.29 -1.13 -12.41
C ALA A 281 -6.12 -0.16 -12.71
N ILE A 282 -5.92 0.14 -13.98
CA ILE A 282 -4.80 0.95 -14.47
C ILE A 282 -5.31 2.31 -14.91
N PHE A 283 -4.58 3.35 -14.52
CA PHE A 283 -4.92 4.76 -14.82
C PHE A 283 -3.70 5.51 -15.34
N HIS A 284 -3.93 6.47 -16.21
CA HIS A 284 -2.98 7.53 -16.54
C HIS A 284 -3.50 8.82 -15.95
N GLU A 285 -2.76 9.38 -14.99
CA GLU A 285 -3.26 10.47 -14.14
C GLU A 285 -4.58 10.09 -13.45
N ASP A 286 -5.70 10.72 -13.80
CA ASP A 286 -7.03 10.36 -13.28
C ASP A 286 -7.91 9.63 -14.32
N GLN A 287 -7.39 9.42 -15.55
CA GLN A 287 -8.09 8.70 -16.60
C GLN A 287 -7.97 7.18 -16.38
N HIS A 288 -9.10 6.51 -16.20
CA HIS A 288 -9.16 5.05 -16.19
C HIS A 288 -8.83 4.50 -17.58
N LEU A 289 -7.83 3.61 -17.66
CA LEU A 289 -7.42 2.96 -18.91
C LEU A 289 -8.06 1.58 -19.07
N TRP A 290 -7.93 0.73 -18.03
CA TRP A 290 -8.46 -0.63 -18.06
C TRP A 290 -8.51 -1.24 -16.66
N THR A 291 -9.40 -2.25 -16.49
CA THR A 291 -9.44 -3.10 -15.28
C THR A 291 -9.28 -4.56 -15.67
N HIS A 292 -8.30 -5.21 -15.05
CA HIS A 292 -8.03 -6.64 -15.20
C HIS A 292 -8.49 -7.41 -13.97
N ALA A 293 -8.94 -8.66 -14.17
CA ALA A 293 -8.98 -9.62 -13.07
C ALA A 293 -7.55 -9.92 -12.61
N ARG A 294 -7.37 -10.10 -11.31
CA ARG A 294 -6.06 -10.43 -10.75
C ARG A 294 -5.61 -11.82 -11.21
N VAL A 295 -4.37 -11.94 -11.65
CA VAL A 295 -3.76 -13.20 -12.09
C VAL A 295 -2.68 -13.66 -11.13
N PRO A 296 -2.39 -14.98 -11.06
CA PRO A 296 -1.29 -15.52 -10.27
C PRO A 296 0.07 -14.97 -10.68
N ARG A 297 1.04 -15.10 -9.77
CA ARG A 297 2.43 -14.70 -10.02
C ARG A 297 2.99 -15.43 -11.25
N GLY A 298 3.63 -14.68 -12.15
CA GLY A 298 4.16 -15.17 -13.42
C GLY A 298 3.15 -15.20 -14.56
N ALA A 299 1.85 -15.11 -14.26
CA ALA A 299 0.82 -15.11 -15.30
C ALA A 299 0.62 -13.71 -15.91
N ARG A 300 0.03 -13.68 -17.11
CA ARG A 300 -0.25 -12.46 -17.88
C ARG A 300 -1.75 -12.31 -18.13
N SER A 301 -2.26 -11.12 -17.90
CA SER A 301 -3.57 -10.67 -18.36
C SER A 301 -3.37 -9.61 -19.44
N THR A 302 -3.68 -9.98 -20.67
CA THR A 302 -3.40 -9.13 -21.83
C THR A 302 -4.64 -8.92 -22.66
N VAL A 303 -4.89 -7.67 -23.01
CA VAL A 303 -5.96 -7.21 -23.89
C VAL A 303 -5.36 -6.94 -25.27
N SER A 304 -5.94 -7.49 -26.32
CA SER A 304 -5.38 -7.40 -27.69
C SER A 304 -5.31 -5.95 -28.19
N GLU A 305 -6.30 -5.13 -27.85
CA GLU A 305 -6.41 -3.72 -28.22
C GLU A 305 -5.31 -2.87 -27.60
N HIS A 306 -4.66 -3.34 -26.55
CA HIS A 306 -3.53 -2.67 -25.91
C HIS A 306 -2.23 -2.76 -26.72
N LEU A 307 -2.19 -3.63 -27.71
CA LEU A 307 -1.02 -3.83 -28.58
C LEU A 307 -1.22 -3.11 -29.92
N PRO A 308 -0.12 -2.64 -30.56
CA PRO A 308 -0.18 -2.12 -31.94
C PRO A 308 -0.72 -3.18 -32.89
N GLU A 309 -1.47 -2.79 -33.91
CA GLU A 309 -2.10 -3.70 -34.87
C GLU A 309 -1.10 -4.69 -35.48
N HIS A 310 0.03 -4.20 -35.96
CA HIS A 310 1.08 -5.02 -36.56
C HIS A 310 1.79 -5.97 -35.57
N ARG A 311 1.55 -5.81 -34.24
CA ARG A 311 2.08 -6.69 -33.19
C ARG A 311 1.03 -7.65 -32.62
N ARG A 312 -0.24 -7.48 -32.93
CA ARG A 312 -1.31 -8.37 -32.46
C ARG A 312 -1.12 -9.78 -32.97
N ASP A 313 -0.75 -9.93 -34.24
CA ASP A 313 -0.51 -11.22 -34.89
C ASP A 313 0.66 -12.00 -34.29
N LEU A 314 1.67 -11.31 -33.74
CA LEU A 314 2.80 -11.97 -33.07
C LEU A 314 2.41 -12.66 -31.76
N ARG A 315 1.20 -12.41 -31.21
CA ARG A 315 0.67 -13.10 -30.03
C ARG A 315 0.03 -14.44 -30.36
N HIS A 316 -0.51 -14.58 -31.56
CA HIS A 316 -1.11 -15.84 -31.98
C HIS A 316 0.01 -16.82 -32.35
N ARG A 317 0.70 -17.31 -31.31
CA ARG A 317 1.73 -18.34 -31.44
C ARG A 317 1.15 -19.76 -31.35
N SER A 318 -0.20 -19.89 -31.40
CA SER A 318 -0.83 -21.19 -31.38
C SER A 318 -0.69 -21.86 -32.73
N ARG A 319 -0.54 -23.20 -32.74
CA ARG A 319 -0.53 -24.02 -33.94
C ARG A 319 -1.78 -23.75 -34.78
N GLU A 320 -2.94 -23.69 -34.14
CA GLU A 320 -4.25 -23.48 -34.74
C GLU A 320 -4.33 -22.18 -35.54
N HIS A 321 -3.77 -21.10 -35.02
CA HIS A 321 -3.75 -19.78 -35.70
C HIS A 321 -2.98 -19.86 -37.03
N TRP A 322 -1.81 -20.47 -37.02
CA TRP A 322 -0.99 -20.57 -38.24
C TRP A 322 -1.55 -21.55 -39.25
N VAL A 323 -2.16 -22.66 -38.80
CA VAL A 323 -2.88 -23.61 -39.67
C VAL A 323 -4.05 -22.93 -40.35
N GLU A 324 -4.87 -22.14 -39.61
CA GLU A 324 -6.00 -21.41 -40.17
C GLU A 324 -5.56 -20.33 -41.19
N ARG A 325 -4.44 -19.63 -40.95
CA ARG A 325 -3.87 -18.69 -41.93
C ARG A 325 -3.37 -19.43 -43.19
N ALA A 326 -2.71 -20.56 -43.02
CA ALA A 326 -2.24 -21.38 -44.10
C ALA A 326 -3.42 -21.90 -44.97
N ARG A 327 -4.52 -22.33 -44.34
CA ARG A 327 -5.75 -22.79 -45.00
C ARG A 327 -6.32 -21.74 -45.94
N ARG A 328 -6.26 -20.46 -45.58
CA ARG A 328 -6.72 -19.35 -46.44
C ARG A 328 -5.89 -19.17 -47.70
N LEU A 329 -4.65 -19.62 -47.70
CA LEU A 329 -3.75 -19.56 -48.85
C LEU A 329 -3.89 -20.77 -49.78
N GLY A 330 -4.36 -21.92 -49.25
CA GLY A 330 -4.59 -23.12 -50.01
C GLY A 330 -4.36 -24.40 -49.22
N GLU A 331 -4.90 -25.51 -49.72
CA GLU A 331 -4.84 -26.83 -49.08
C GLU A 331 -3.39 -27.34 -48.92
N HIS A 332 -2.54 -27.13 -49.96
CA HIS A 332 -1.15 -27.55 -49.89
C HIS A 332 -0.31 -26.70 -48.93
N VAL A 333 -0.66 -25.42 -48.75
CA VAL A 333 -0.01 -24.57 -47.74
C VAL A 333 -0.36 -25.05 -46.34
N GLU A 334 -1.64 -25.37 -46.05
CA GLU A 334 -2.07 -25.96 -44.81
C GLU A 334 -1.28 -27.24 -44.50
N ARG A 335 -1.24 -28.16 -45.47
CA ARG A 335 -0.53 -29.43 -45.33
C ARG A 335 0.98 -29.26 -45.09
N LEU A 336 1.61 -28.30 -45.78
CA LEU A 336 3.02 -27.97 -45.58
C LEU A 336 3.26 -27.49 -44.12
N VAL A 337 2.41 -26.62 -43.63
CA VAL A 337 2.49 -26.12 -42.25
C VAL A 337 2.30 -27.23 -41.21
N GLU A 338 1.38 -28.16 -41.44
CA GLU A 338 1.20 -29.34 -40.59
C GLU A 338 2.43 -30.26 -40.56
N VAL A 339 3.05 -30.48 -41.69
CA VAL A 339 4.30 -31.25 -41.80
C VAL A 339 5.44 -30.57 -41.02
N VAL A 340 5.56 -29.24 -41.16
CA VAL A 340 6.57 -28.48 -40.37
C VAL A 340 6.30 -28.58 -38.89
N PHE A 341 5.05 -28.51 -38.44
CA PHE A 341 4.68 -28.67 -37.01
C PHE A 341 4.84 -30.11 -36.49
N GLY A 342 4.92 -31.11 -37.37
CA GLY A 342 5.17 -32.49 -36.98
C GLY A 342 6.63 -32.80 -36.64
N SER A 343 7.57 -31.87 -36.81
CA SER A 343 8.98 -32.05 -36.44
C SER A 343 9.19 -31.77 -34.94
N ASP A 344 10.10 -32.50 -34.29
CA ASP A 344 10.28 -32.58 -32.83
C ASP A 344 10.72 -31.29 -32.10
N ASP A 345 11.05 -30.20 -32.80
CA ASP A 345 11.55 -28.94 -32.18
C ASP A 345 10.52 -27.83 -32.19
N VAL A 346 9.72 -27.75 -31.12
CA VAL A 346 8.55 -26.84 -30.99
C VAL A 346 8.91 -25.35 -31.13
N LEU A 347 10.11 -24.93 -30.70
CA LEU A 347 10.49 -23.50 -30.73
C LEU A 347 11.01 -23.06 -32.10
N LEU A 348 11.73 -23.92 -32.78
CA LEU A 348 12.24 -23.66 -34.13
C LEU A 348 11.14 -23.80 -35.18
N THR A 349 10.22 -24.76 -35.03
CA THR A 349 9.09 -25.00 -35.93
C THR A 349 8.15 -23.81 -36.00
N LEU A 350 7.81 -23.16 -34.87
CA LEU A 350 6.92 -21.99 -34.88
C LEU A 350 7.50 -20.83 -35.70
N ARG A 351 8.82 -20.56 -35.56
CA ARG A 351 9.49 -19.51 -36.35
C ARG A 351 9.55 -19.85 -37.85
N ARG A 352 9.76 -21.12 -38.17
CA ARG A 352 9.74 -21.59 -39.57
C ARG A 352 8.38 -21.43 -40.20
N VAL A 353 7.33 -21.90 -39.53
CA VAL A 353 5.95 -21.73 -39.98
C VAL A 353 5.59 -20.26 -40.18
N GLN A 354 5.93 -19.41 -39.20
CA GLN A 354 5.72 -17.99 -39.33
C GLN A 354 6.39 -17.38 -40.55
N ALA A 355 7.65 -17.74 -40.81
CA ALA A 355 8.39 -17.26 -41.96
C ALA A 355 7.76 -17.74 -43.27
N ILE A 356 7.41 -19.03 -43.37
CA ILE A 356 6.78 -19.64 -44.55
C ILE A 356 5.44 -18.98 -44.86
N VAL A 357 4.51 -18.93 -43.89
CA VAL A 357 3.17 -18.38 -44.12
C VAL A 357 3.25 -16.90 -44.46
N THR A 358 4.02 -16.10 -43.70
CA THR A 358 4.16 -14.66 -43.99
C THR A 358 4.78 -14.40 -45.38
N HIS A 359 5.72 -15.23 -45.80
CA HIS A 359 6.29 -15.12 -47.15
C HIS A 359 5.25 -15.47 -48.22
N LEU A 360 4.51 -16.57 -48.06
CA LEU A 360 3.52 -17.02 -49.01
C LEU A 360 2.34 -16.06 -49.16
N GLU A 361 1.99 -15.33 -48.09
CA GLU A 361 0.96 -14.25 -48.11
C GLU A 361 1.31 -13.08 -49.07
N SER A 362 2.58 -12.91 -49.40
CA SER A 362 2.99 -11.87 -50.35
C SER A 362 2.67 -12.23 -51.81
N PHE A 363 2.18 -13.45 -52.08
CA PHE A 363 1.84 -13.94 -53.42
C PHE A 363 0.33 -14.23 -53.52
N PRO A 364 -0.21 -14.28 -54.77
CA PRO A 364 -1.59 -14.75 -54.99
C PRO A 364 -1.78 -16.17 -54.43
N PRO A 365 -2.94 -16.51 -53.83
CA PRO A 365 -3.17 -17.83 -53.21
C PRO A 365 -2.87 -19.03 -54.11
N SER A 366 -3.24 -18.95 -55.39
CA SER A 366 -2.97 -20.01 -56.37
C SER A 366 -1.46 -20.28 -56.58
N ARG A 367 -0.64 -19.22 -56.55
CA ARG A 367 0.81 -19.32 -56.65
C ARG A 367 1.44 -19.83 -55.37
N ALA A 368 0.95 -19.38 -54.22
CA ALA A 368 1.37 -19.84 -52.91
C ALA A 368 1.10 -21.35 -52.74
N ASP A 369 -0.10 -21.80 -53.11
CA ASP A 369 -0.49 -23.19 -53.02
C ASP A 369 0.30 -24.09 -53.97
N ALA A 370 0.54 -23.64 -55.23
CA ALA A 370 1.39 -24.37 -56.18
C ALA A 370 2.85 -24.50 -55.69
N ALA A 371 3.39 -23.45 -55.03
CA ALA A 371 4.72 -23.51 -54.44
C ALA A 371 4.78 -24.50 -53.28
N ALA A 372 3.77 -24.48 -52.40
CA ALA A 372 3.66 -25.41 -51.29
C ALA A 372 3.53 -26.87 -51.75
N ARG A 373 2.73 -27.14 -52.80
CA ARG A 373 2.61 -28.44 -53.45
C ARG A 373 3.96 -28.95 -53.94
N ARG A 374 4.75 -28.07 -54.56
CA ARG A 374 6.09 -28.44 -55.07
C ARG A 374 7.06 -28.70 -53.90
N ALA A 375 7.02 -27.91 -52.84
CA ALA A 375 7.82 -28.13 -51.63
C ALA A 375 7.51 -29.48 -50.97
N LEU A 376 6.24 -29.84 -50.86
CA LEU A 376 5.79 -31.13 -50.35
C LEU A 376 6.26 -32.30 -51.22
N PHE A 377 6.22 -32.15 -52.56
CA PHE A 377 6.66 -33.17 -53.49
C PHE A 377 8.16 -33.47 -53.36
N PHE A 378 8.99 -32.47 -53.09
CA PHE A 378 10.43 -32.63 -52.91
C PHE A 378 10.85 -32.80 -51.43
N GLU A 379 9.88 -32.99 -50.53
CA GLU A 379 10.11 -33.11 -49.07
C GLU A 379 10.93 -31.95 -48.48
N CYS A 380 10.88 -30.77 -49.13
CA CYS A 380 11.55 -29.55 -48.70
C CYS A 380 10.64 -28.74 -47.77
N ALA A 381 10.76 -28.99 -46.45
CA ALA A 381 10.04 -28.24 -45.44
C ALA A 381 10.84 -27.06 -44.86
N ASP A 382 11.95 -26.67 -45.45
CA ASP A 382 12.79 -25.56 -45.05
C ASP A 382 12.47 -24.27 -45.80
N TYR A 383 12.62 -23.14 -45.10
CA TYR A 383 12.35 -21.78 -45.63
C TYR A 383 13.44 -21.28 -46.59
N ARG A 384 14.57 -21.95 -46.71
CA ARG A 384 15.69 -21.53 -47.56
C ARG A 384 15.49 -21.85 -49.02
#